data_905de7b9ff899c88de74fe3cb9a32128
#
_entry.id   905de7b9ff899c88de74fe3cb9a32128
#
_cell.length_a   1.000
_cell.length_b   1.000
_cell.length_c   1.000
_cell.angle_alpha   90.00
_cell.angle_beta   90.00
_cell.angle_gamma   90.00
#
_symmetry.space_group_name_H-M   'P 1'
#
loop_
_entity.id
_entity.type
_entity.pdbx_description
1 polymer ?
#
loop_
_entity_poly.entity_id
_entity_poly.type
_entity_poly.pdbx_seq_one_letter_code
_entity_poly.pdbx_strand_id
1 'polypeptide(L)'
;YYILDKSSLRTVVSFKKDGTPDTKYGRIGQGPGEYVFPWDMDIDETGVYVLDTNSKKVIHYNESGNLIGERKIPFFADAIKRLKNGNFIFNITPDGTQIPSLIYTDSLMNPIWNSRPYQEGYVGGYTTCGIFRNSNLGLCFYRSPSDSLAILDENGKVQTFIVFDFLDKSVPQIAKIDYIAFNQNNHSIDYLHFVNNPISVTDSLWIGLIEDGHNQYTIIFNPFNNKCGAKKFTKTSSIYDIIEPIFSDNKGTIVSVISQELKNKCKDYELLPDTIINALNDGNRVLLINKFHFYRN
;
A
#
# COMPACT_ATOMS: atom_id res chain seq x y z
N TYR A 1 -4.91 7.30 -14.14
CA TYR A 1 -4.48 7.11 -12.76
C TYR A 1 -5.66 7.37 -11.83
N TYR A 2 -5.77 6.61 -10.74
CA TYR A 2 -6.80 6.82 -9.71
C TYR A 2 -6.11 7.18 -8.41
N ILE A 3 -6.61 8.20 -7.74
CA ILE A 3 -6.05 8.71 -6.49
C ILE A 3 -7.15 8.81 -5.45
N LEU A 4 -6.90 8.20 -4.29
CA LEU A 4 -7.68 8.39 -3.09
C LEU A 4 -6.92 9.36 -2.17
N ASP A 5 -7.47 10.54 -1.97
CA ASP A 5 -7.03 11.46 -0.90
C ASP A 5 -7.80 11.15 0.38
N LYS A 6 -7.09 10.61 1.37
CA LYS A 6 -7.67 10.22 2.66
C LYS A 6 -7.72 11.37 3.67
N SER A 7 -6.90 12.38 3.49
CA SER A 7 -6.62 13.36 4.55
C SER A 7 -7.29 14.72 4.32
N SER A 8 -7.02 15.34 3.19
CA SER A 8 -7.40 16.72 2.94
C SER A 8 -8.78 16.84 2.29
N LEU A 9 -8.93 16.28 1.11
CA LEU A 9 -10.15 16.38 0.32
C LEU A 9 -11.11 15.21 0.55
N ARG A 10 -10.62 14.10 1.06
CA ARG A 10 -11.37 12.85 1.28
C ARG A 10 -12.16 12.48 0.03
N THR A 11 -11.46 12.32 -1.08
CA THR A 11 -12.08 12.13 -2.38
C THR A 11 -11.35 11.09 -3.21
N VAL A 12 -12.08 10.47 -4.11
CA VAL A 12 -11.54 9.57 -5.14
C VAL A 12 -11.67 10.26 -6.48
N VAL A 13 -10.55 10.39 -7.21
CA VAL A 13 -10.50 11.08 -8.51
C VAL A 13 -9.63 10.27 -9.46
N SER A 14 -10.04 10.16 -10.72
CA SER A 14 -9.17 9.71 -11.79
C SER A 14 -8.54 10.89 -12.54
N PHE A 15 -7.39 10.58 -13.13
CA PHE A 15 -6.62 11.49 -13.96
C PHE A 15 -6.26 10.79 -15.26
N LYS A 16 -6.25 11.53 -16.35
CA LYS A 16 -5.75 11.08 -17.65
C LYS A 16 -4.23 10.87 -17.61
N LYS A 17 -3.68 10.28 -18.67
CA LYS A 17 -2.24 10.04 -18.77
C LYS A 17 -1.41 11.32 -18.78
N ASP A 18 -1.97 12.42 -19.23
CA ASP A 18 -1.35 13.75 -19.24
C ASP A 18 -1.43 14.49 -17.89
N GLY A 19 -2.05 13.86 -16.87
CA GLY A 19 -2.21 14.42 -15.54
C GLY A 19 -3.43 15.34 -15.39
N THR A 20 -4.26 15.53 -16.42
CA THR A 20 -5.50 16.30 -16.27
C THR A 20 -6.54 15.53 -15.48
N PRO A 21 -7.30 16.18 -14.58
CA PRO A 21 -8.43 15.56 -13.89
C PRO A 21 -9.45 15.00 -14.89
N ASP A 22 -10.01 13.85 -14.58
CA ASP A 22 -10.98 13.18 -15.44
C ASP A 22 -12.30 12.99 -14.73
N THR A 23 -12.41 12.04 -13.81
CA THR A 23 -13.65 11.68 -13.14
C THR A 23 -13.52 11.72 -11.63
N LYS A 24 -14.53 12.26 -10.95
CA LYS A 24 -14.68 12.19 -9.50
C LYS A 24 -15.69 11.12 -9.13
N TYR A 25 -15.32 10.26 -8.17
CA TYR A 25 -16.13 9.14 -7.71
C TYR A 25 -16.78 9.46 -6.37
N GLY A 26 -18.08 9.72 -6.37
CA GLY A 26 -18.82 10.08 -5.17
C GLY A 26 -18.45 11.45 -4.58
N ARG A 27 -18.92 11.68 -3.36
CA ARG A 27 -18.65 12.88 -2.55
C ARG A 27 -18.89 12.59 -1.08
N ILE A 28 -18.46 13.51 -0.22
CA ILE A 28 -18.75 13.45 1.22
C ILE A 28 -20.24 13.59 1.45
N GLY A 29 -20.83 12.67 2.22
CA GLY A 29 -22.24 12.66 2.58
C GLY A 29 -22.69 11.29 3.09
N GLN A 30 -24.02 11.14 3.27
CA GLN A 30 -24.64 9.92 3.79
C GLN A 30 -25.73 9.35 2.86
N GLY A 31 -25.93 9.99 1.71
CA GLY A 31 -26.87 9.53 0.69
C GLY A 31 -26.33 8.34 -0.12
N PRO A 32 -27.14 7.79 -1.03
CA PRO A 32 -26.72 6.75 -1.95
C PRO A 32 -25.50 7.22 -2.79
N GLY A 33 -24.46 6.40 -2.85
CA GLY A 33 -23.24 6.75 -3.56
C GLY A 33 -22.42 7.88 -2.92
N GLU A 34 -22.67 8.23 -1.67
CA GLU A 34 -21.85 9.16 -0.88
C GLU A 34 -21.10 8.39 0.20
N TYR A 35 -19.95 8.91 0.62
CA TYR A 35 -19.12 8.33 1.69
C TYR A 35 -18.83 9.36 2.79
N VAL A 36 -18.68 8.89 4.02
CA VAL A 36 -18.28 9.73 5.17
C VAL A 36 -16.76 9.76 5.28
N PHE A 37 -16.13 8.61 5.13
CA PHE A 37 -14.68 8.48 5.24
C PHE A 37 -14.14 7.41 4.27
N PRO A 38 -13.79 7.79 3.03
CA PRO A 38 -13.22 6.88 2.07
C PRO A 38 -11.81 6.51 2.53
N TRP A 39 -11.62 5.26 2.97
CA TRP A 39 -10.39 4.83 3.60
C TRP A 39 -9.48 4.03 2.67
N ASP A 40 -10.06 3.22 1.82
CA ASP A 40 -9.33 2.46 0.82
C ASP A 40 -10.16 2.30 -0.46
N MET A 41 -9.51 1.92 -1.54
CA MET A 41 -10.18 1.67 -2.81
C MET A 41 -9.51 0.54 -3.57
N ASP A 42 -10.28 -0.16 -4.36
CA ASP A 42 -9.79 -1.08 -5.37
C ASP A 42 -10.45 -0.82 -6.72
N ILE A 43 -9.78 -1.21 -7.80
CA ILE A 43 -10.17 -0.90 -9.16
C ILE A 43 -9.97 -2.14 -10.02
N ASP A 44 -10.97 -2.44 -10.82
CA ASP A 44 -10.89 -3.47 -11.87
C ASP A 44 -11.65 -3.05 -13.14
N GLU A 45 -11.87 -3.99 -14.04
CA GLU A 45 -12.58 -3.77 -15.29
C GLU A 45 -14.07 -3.41 -15.12
N THR A 46 -14.64 -3.59 -13.93
CA THR A 46 -16.05 -3.25 -13.64
C THR A 46 -16.20 -1.86 -13.02
N GLY A 47 -15.09 -1.23 -12.59
CA GLY A 47 -15.08 0.12 -12.05
C GLY A 47 -14.29 0.29 -10.77
N VAL A 48 -14.73 1.23 -9.94
CA VAL A 48 -14.05 1.68 -8.72
C VAL A 48 -14.86 1.27 -7.50
N TYR A 49 -14.23 0.58 -6.58
CA TYR A 49 -14.79 0.16 -5.30
C TYR A 49 -14.18 1.02 -4.20
N VAL A 50 -14.99 1.79 -3.50
CA VAL A 50 -14.56 2.65 -2.39
C VAL A 50 -15.01 2.05 -1.07
N LEU A 51 -14.07 1.78 -0.17
CA LEU A 51 -14.33 1.36 1.19
C LEU A 51 -14.55 2.59 2.07
N ASP A 52 -15.78 2.76 2.56
CA ASP A 52 -16.12 3.73 3.60
C ASP A 52 -16.11 3.03 4.97
N THR A 53 -15.02 3.21 5.70
CA THR A 53 -14.82 2.54 6.99
C THR A 53 -15.82 3.01 8.04
N ASN A 54 -16.13 4.31 8.06
CA ASN A 54 -17.07 4.85 9.06
C ASN A 54 -18.49 4.34 8.87
N SER A 55 -18.95 4.27 7.62
CA SER A 55 -20.30 3.78 7.30
C SER A 55 -20.34 2.27 7.16
N LYS A 56 -19.20 1.58 7.28
CA LYS A 56 -19.04 0.14 7.07
C LYS A 56 -19.69 -0.32 5.76
N LYS A 57 -19.31 0.31 4.66
CA LYS A 57 -19.85 -0.03 3.34
C LYS A 57 -18.79 0.04 2.25
N VAL A 58 -19.05 -0.67 1.18
CA VAL A 58 -18.33 -0.58 -0.08
C VAL A 58 -19.27 0.02 -1.12
N ILE A 59 -18.79 1.02 -1.82
CA ILE A 59 -19.55 1.72 -2.86
C ILE A 59 -18.88 1.40 -4.20
N HIS A 60 -19.67 0.98 -5.16
CA HIS A 60 -19.20 0.63 -6.49
C HIS A 60 -19.69 1.67 -7.51
N TYR A 61 -18.72 2.25 -8.23
CA TYR A 61 -18.96 3.19 -9.33
C TYR A 61 -18.44 2.61 -10.64
N ASN A 62 -19.09 2.94 -11.76
CA ASN A 62 -18.51 2.66 -13.08
C ASN A 62 -17.37 3.65 -13.41
N GLU A 63 -16.69 3.44 -14.53
CA GLU A 63 -15.59 4.32 -14.99
C GLU A 63 -15.98 5.79 -15.14
N SER A 64 -17.25 6.09 -15.44
CA SER A 64 -17.76 7.45 -15.56
C SER A 64 -18.19 8.07 -14.22
N GLY A 65 -17.94 7.40 -13.09
CA GLY A 65 -18.28 7.90 -11.75
C GLY A 65 -19.75 7.73 -11.35
N ASN A 66 -20.55 7.04 -12.16
CA ASN A 66 -21.94 6.79 -11.81
C ASN A 66 -22.02 5.63 -10.81
N LEU A 67 -22.90 5.76 -9.83
CA LEU A 67 -23.18 4.72 -8.84
C LEU A 67 -23.76 3.47 -9.53
N ILE A 68 -23.09 2.33 -9.35
CA ILE A 68 -23.63 1.02 -9.70
C ILE A 68 -24.39 0.44 -8.52
N GLY A 69 -23.85 0.59 -7.31
CA GLY A 69 -24.48 0.11 -6.09
C GLY A 69 -23.60 0.29 -4.87
N GLU A 70 -24.18 0.00 -3.71
CA GLU A 70 -23.45 -0.02 -2.44
C GLU A 70 -23.88 -1.20 -1.58
N ARG A 71 -22.96 -1.70 -0.75
CA ARG A 71 -23.19 -2.83 0.14
C ARG A 71 -22.59 -2.54 1.51
N LYS A 72 -23.34 -2.81 2.56
CA LYS A 72 -22.83 -2.79 3.93
C LYS A 72 -22.01 -4.04 4.22
N ILE A 73 -20.98 -3.88 5.03
CA ILE A 73 -20.16 -4.96 5.58
C ILE A 73 -20.38 -5.03 7.10
N PRO A 74 -20.44 -6.24 7.70
CA PRO A 74 -20.77 -6.38 9.13
C PRO A 74 -19.56 -6.18 10.06
N PHE A 75 -18.43 -5.73 9.54
CA PHE A 75 -17.17 -5.55 10.27
C PHE A 75 -16.50 -4.20 9.92
N PHE A 76 -15.51 -3.80 10.71
CA PHE A 76 -14.62 -2.70 10.35
C PHE A 76 -13.47 -3.25 9.49
N ALA A 77 -13.20 -2.60 8.36
CA ALA A 77 -12.10 -2.93 7.50
C ALA A 77 -11.25 -1.69 7.22
N ASP A 78 -9.95 -1.89 7.04
CA ASP A 78 -8.98 -0.85 6.70
C ASP A 78 -8.34 -1.06 5.32
N ALA A 79 -8.59 -2.19 4.68
CA ALA A 79 -8.24 -2.40 3.28
C ALA A 79 -9.22 -3.33 2.59
N ILE A 80 -9.37 -3.12 1.28
CA ILE A 80 -10.22 -3.90 0.40
C ILE A 80 -9.43 -4.34 -0.84
N LYS A 81 -9.70 -5.55 -1.29
CA LYS A 81 -9.25 -6.04 -2.59
C LYS A 81 -10.32 -6.91 -3.22
N ARG A 82 -10.70 -6.59 -4.45
CA ARG A 82 -11.52 -7.47 -5.26
C ARG A 82 -10.67 -8.54 -5.92
N LEU A 83 -11.12 -9.78 -5.83
CA LEU A 83 -10.45 -10.93 -6.39
C LEU A 83 -10.96 -11.22 -7.82
N LYS A 84 -10.17 -11.95 -8.61
CA LYS A 84 -10.53 -12.28 -10.01
C LYS A 84 -11.85 -13.02 -10.16
N ASN A 85 -12.25 -13.78 -9.13
CA ASN A 85 -13.52 -14.50 -9.12
C ASN A 85 -14.74 -13.62 -8.74
N GLY A 86 -14.52 -12.30 -8.56
CA GLY A 86 -15.56 -11.34 -8.19
C GLY A 86 -15.86 -11.23 -6.70
N ASN A 87 -15.23 -12.04 -5.87
CA ASN A 87 -15.30 -11.98 -4.42
C ASN A 87 -14.37 -10.90 -3.86
N PHE A 88 -14.43 -10.66 -2.55
CA PHE A 88 -13.59 -9.67 -1.91
C PHE A 88 -12.79 -10.25 -0.75
N ILE A 89 -11.64 -9.66 -0.51
CA ILE A 89 -10.86 -9.86 0.70
C ILE A 89 -10.66 -8.50 1.38
N PHE A 90 -10.85 -8.50 2.69
CA PHE A 90 -10.71 -7.33 3.53
C PHE A 90 -9.63 -7.58 4.57
N ASN A 91 -8.82 -6.56 4.86
CA ASN A 91 -8.01 -6.56 6.06
C ASN A 91 -8.77 -5.88 7.18
N ILE A 92 -8.77 -6.52 8.36
CA ILE A 92 -9.35 -5.97 9.57
C ILE A 92 -8.24 -5.53 10.51
N THR A 93 -8.27 -4.25 10.88
CA THR A 93 -7.43 -3.76 11.95
C THR A 93 -8.02 -4.17 13.29
N PRO A 94 -7.22 -4.71 14.22
CA PRO A 94 -7.71 -5.02 15.54
C PRO A 94 -8.07 -3.76 16.32
N ASP A 95 -9.15 -3.81 17.02
CA ASP A 95 -9.60 -2.75 17.94
C ASP A 95 -9.18 -2.99 19.41
N GLY A 96 -8.16 -3.83 19.62
CA GLY A 96 -7.70 -4.26 20.94
C GLY A 96 -8.43 -5.48 21.50
N THR A 97 -9.57 -5.84 20.93
CA THR A 97 -10.36 -7.03 21.33
C THR A 97 -10.39 -8.10 20.25
N GLN A 98 -10.07 -7.72 19.01
CA GLN A 98 -10.08 -8.60 17.84
C GLN A 98 -8.67 -8.80 17.32
N ILE A 99 -8.38 -10.03 16.92
CA ILE A 99 -7.12 -10.37 16.26
C ILE A 99 -7.22 -9.96 14.80
N PRO A 100 -6.19 -9.28 14.25
CA PRO A 100 -6.19 -8.91 12.85
C PRO A 100 -6.42 -10.14 11.98
N SER A 101 -7.34 -10.01 11.06
CA SER A 101 -7.64 -11.10 10.15
C SER A 101 -7.99 -10.60 8.77
N LEU A 102 -7.75 -11.47 7.81
CA LEU A 102 -8.34 -11.31 6.50
C LEU A 102 -9.72 -11.92 6.52
N ILE A 103 -10.73 -11.16 6.11
CA ILE A 103 -12.08 -11.67 5.87
C ILE A 103 -12.31 -11.78 4.37
N TYR A 104 -12.67 -12.97 3.96
CA TYR A 104 -13.06 -13.28 2.60
C TYR A 104 -14.59 -13.28 2.52
N THR A 105 -15.13 -12.58 1.51
CA THR A 105 -16.59 -12.47 1.29
C THR A 105 -16.93 -12.88 -0.13
N ASP A 106 -18.19 -13.21 -0.34
CA ASP A 106 -18.75 -13.32 -1.69
C ASP A 106 -18.88 -11.93 -2.36
N SER A 107 -19.37 -11.91 -3.60
CA SER A 107 -19.61 -10.68 -4.36
C SER A 107 -20.71 -9.79 -3.76
N LEU A 108 -21.53 -10.32 -2.84
CA LEU A 108 -22.56 -9.60 -2.10
C LEU A 108 -22.08 -9.10 -0.73
N MET A 109 -20.79 -9.24 -0.42
CA MET A 109 -20.14 -8.87 0.85
C MET A 109 -20.55 -9.75 2.04
N ASN A 110 -21.12 -10.94 1.82
CA ASN A 110 -21.35 -11.89 2.90
C ASN A 110 -20.05 -12.60 3.26
N PRO A 111 -19.64 -12.64 4.54
CA PRO A 111 -18.45 -13.36 4.97
C PRO A 111 -18.55 -14.85 4.66
N ILE A 112 -17.52 -15.41 4.02
CA ILE A 112 -17.43 -16.86 3.71
C ILE A 112 -16.46 -17.53 4.66
N TRP A 113 -15.27 -16.92 4.88
CA TRP A 113 -14.27 -17.42 5.81
C TRP A 113 -13.33 -16.29 6.26
N ASN A 114 -12.51 -16.57 7.25
CA ASN A 114 -11.45 -15.68 7.70
C ASN A 114 -10.12 -16.44 7.84
N SER A 115 -9.02 -15.71 7.79
CA SER A 115 -7.69 -16.26 8.04
C SER A 115 -6.81 -15.26 8.79
N ARG A 116 -5.76 -15.79 9.41
CA ARG A 116 -4.74 -15.02 10.12
C ARG A 116 -3.38 -15.38 9.52
N PRO A 117 -2.95 -14.69 8.46
CA PRO A 117 -1.68 -15.01 7.80
C PRO A 117 -0.48 -14.88 8.73
N TYR A 118 -0.53 -13.96 9.68
CA TYR A 118 0.50 -13.76 10.70
C TYR A 118 0.02 -14.32 12.03
N GLN A 119 0.94 -14.96 12.75
CA GLN A 119 0.63 -15.67 14.00
C GLN A 119 0.05 -14.75 15.09
N GLU A 120 -0.49 -15.41 16.09
CA GLU A 120 -1.28 -14.89 17.19
C GLU A 120 -0.65 -13.71 17.93
N GLY A 121 -1.49 -12.81 18.42
CA GLY A 121 -1.11 -11.74 19.33
C GLY A 121 -0.79 -10.41 18.67
N TYR A 122 -1.00 -10.27 17.39
CA TYR A 122 -0.78 -9.02 16.67
C TYR A 122 -1.82 -7.97 17.11
N VAL A 123 -1.53 -7.26 18.18
CA VAL A 123 -2.35 -6.16 18.67
C VAL A 123 -1.64 -4.85 18.33
N GLY A 124 -2.02 -4.18 17.26
CA GLY A 124 -1.33 -2.95 16.96
C GLY A 124 -1.90 -2.09 15.87
N GLY A 125 -1.85 -0.79 16.09
CA GLY A 125 -2.28 0.26 15.18
C GLY A 125 -1.29 0.55 14.04
N TYR A 126 -0.59 -0.44 13.51
CA TYR A 126 0.28 -0.26 12.35
C TYR A 126 -0.55 -0.08 11.10
N THR A 127 -0.62 1.14 10.63
CA THR A 127 -1.24 1.45 9.34
C THR A 127 -0.16 1.45 8.27
N THR A 128 -0.19 0.49 7.37
CA THR A 128 0.63 0.50 6.16
C THR A 128 -0.23 0.93 4.98
N CYS A 129 0.32 1.79 4.13
CA CYS A 129 -0.30 2.06 2.83
C CYS A 129 -0.12 0.84 1.91
N GLY A 130 -1.16 0.53 1.09
CA GLY A 130 -1.07 -0.55 0.13
C GLY A 130 -0.92 -1.92 0.76
N ILE A 131 -1.78 -2.24 1.72
CA ILE A 131 -1.81 -3.54 2.42
C ILE A 131 -1.88 -4.71 1.42
N PHE A 132 -2.65 -4.53 0.34
CA PHE A 132 -2.73 -5.48 -0.76
C PHE A 132 -2.03 -4.95 -2.01
N ARG A 133 -1.20 -5.78 -2.65
CA ARG A 133 -0.54 -5.47 -3.92
C ARG A 133 -0.64 -6.66 -4.86
N ASN A 134 -1.03 -6.42 -6.10
CA ASN A 134 -0.98 -7.45 -7.13
C ASN A 134 0.48 -7.72 -7.51
N SER A 135 0.81 -8.99 -7.67
CA SER A 135 2.09 -9.43 -8.21
C SER A 135 1.90 -10.64 -9.12
N ASN A 136 2.95 -11.02 -9.84
CA ASN A 136 2.93 -12.22 -10.68
C ASN A 136 2.97 -13.52 -9.87
N LEU A 137 3.29 -13.43 -8.56
CA LEU A 137 3.23 -14.59 -7.64
C LEU A 137 1.83 -14.78 -7.03
N GLY A 138 0.97 -13.78 -7.14
CA GLY A 138 -0.33 -13.74 -6.50
C GLY A 138 -0.61 -12.41 -5.83
N LEU A 139 -1.58 -12.37 -4.94
CA LEU A 139 -1.89 -11.20 -4.15
C LEU A 139 -0.93 -11.10 -2.97
N CYS A 140 -0.08 -10.07 -2.97
CA CYS A 140 0.84 -9.80 -1.89
C CYS A 140 0.12 -9.07 -0.76
N PHE A 141 0.22 -9.62 0.45
CA PHE A 141 -0.30 -9.04 1.68
C PHE A 141 0.84 -8.79 2.65
N TYR A 142 0.98 -7.54 3.07
CA TYR A 142 1.97 -7.13 4.07
C TYR A 142 1.33 -6.40 5.22
N ARG A 143 1.80 -6.66 6.41
CA ARG A 143 1.44 -5.94 7.61
C ARG A 143 2.68 -5.63 8.44
N SER A 144 2.93 -4.34 8.65
CA SER A 144 4.02 -3.89 9.52
C SER A 144 3.75 -4.30 10.98
N PRO A 145 4.77 -4.62 11.77
CA PRO A 145 6.19 -4.67 11.44
C PRO A 145 6.67 -6.09 11.11
N SER A 146 6.04 -6.78 10.19
CA SER A 146 6.49 -8.12 9.79
C SER A 146 7.80 -8.04 8.99
N ASP A 147 8.63 -9.07 9.12
CA ASP A 147 9.78 -9.36 8.27
C ASP A 147 9.42 -10.33 7.13
N SER A 148 8.13 -10.55 6.89
CA SER A 148 7.65 -11.44 5.85
C SER A 148 6.46 -10.86 5.09
N LEU A 149 6.36 -11.24 3.81
CA LEU A 149 5.24 -10.94 2.93
C LEU A 149 4.45 -12.23 2.71
N ALA A 150 3.16 -12.21 2.98
CA ALA A 150 2.28 -13.32 2.61
C ALA A 150 1.88 -13.19 1.14
N ILE A 151 2.03 -14.26 0.39
CA ILE A 151 1.51 -14.38 -0.97
C ILE A 151 0.22 -15.20 -0.89
N LEU A 152 -0.88 -14.59 -1.32
CA LEU A 152 -2.19 -15.20 -1.32
C LEU A 152 -2.54 -15.71 -2.72
N ASP A 153 -3.22 -16.82 -2.78
CA ASP A 153 -3.78 -17.34 -4.01
C ASP A 153 -5.01 -16.53 -4.48
N GLU A 154 -5.62 -16.94 -5.58
CA GLU A 154 -6.82 -16.31 -6.15
C GLU A 154 -8.07 -16.39 -5.26
N ASN A 155 -8.05 -17.27 -4.25
CA ASN A 155 -9.09 -17.41 -3.24
C ASN A 155 -8.74 -16.69 -1.93
N GLY A 156 -7.64 -15.93 -1.92
CA GLY A 156 -7.18 -15.18 -0.75
C GLY A 156 -6.52 -16.05 0.34
N LYS A 157 -6.22 -17.33 0.09
CA LYS A 157 -5.52 -18.20 1.03
C LYS A 157 -4.03 -18.02 0.91
N VAL A 158 -3.32 -18.10 2.04
CA VAL A 158 -1.86 -18.03 2.05
C VAL A 158 -1.29 -19.23 1.29
N GLN A 159 -0.55 -18.93 0.23
CA GLN A 159 0.15 -19.89 -0.59
C GLN A 159 1.60 -20.06 -0.12
N THR A 160 2.28 -18.97 0.19
CA THR A 160 3.66 -18.95 0.64
C THR A 160 4.01 -17.65 1.34
N PHE A 161 5.20 -17.60 1.93
CA PHE A 161 5.78 -16.36 2.46
C PHE A 161 7.14 -16.09 1.78
N ILE A 162 7.40 -14.80 1.54
CA ILE A 162 8.75 -14.29 1.27
C ILE A 162 9.26 -13.75 2.60
N VAL A 163 10.29 -14.37 3.16
CA VAL A 163 10.84 -14.00 4.47
C VAL A 163 12.15 -13.24 4.27
N PHE A 164 12.29 -12.11 4.97
CA PHE A 164 13.51 -11.30 4.99
C PHE A 164 14.25 -11.56 6.30
N ASP A 165 15.48 -12.02 6.17
CA ASP A 165 16.38 -12.18 7.32
C ASP A 165 17.18 -10.88 7.49
N PHE A 166 16.74 -10.04 8.41
CA PHE A 166 17.44 -8.81 8.79
C PHE A 166 18.49 -9.06 9.89
N LEU A 167 18.80 -10.31 10.17
CA LEU A 167 19.74 -10.74 11.21
C LEU A 167 19.37 -10.16 12.58
N ASP A 168 20.35 -9.52 13.25
CA ASP A 168 20.17 -8.85 14.53
C ASP A 168 19.24 -7.60 14.45
N LYS A 169 18.91 -7.16 13.25
CA LYS A 169 17.98 -6.07 12.95
C LYS A 169 16.53 -6.54 12.73
N SER A 170 16.26 -7.82 12.80
CA SER A 170 14.88 -8.37 12.67
C SER A 170 14.01 -7.91 13.83
N VAL A 171 12.76 -7.55 13.54
CA VAL A 171 11.78 -7.15 14.57
C VAL A 171 11.50 -8.34 15.48
N PRO A 172 11.75 -8.23 16.80
CA PRO A 172 11.54 -9.35 17.72
C PRO A 172 10.04 -9.68 17.86
N GLN A 173 9.75 -10.94 18.18
CA GLN A 173 8.37 -11.41 18.28
C GLN A 173 7.53 -10.60 19.27
N ILE A 174 8.11 -10.20 20.39
CA ILE A 174 7.40 -9.38 21.38
C ILE A 174 6.95 -8.03 20.81
N ALA A 175 7.73 -7.43 19.94
CA ALA A 175 7.39 -6.17 19.29
C ALA A 175 6.30 -6.34 18.22
N LYS A 176 6.20 -7.52 17.64
CA LYS A 176 5.11 -7.86 16.69
C LYS A 176 3.77 -8.06 17.41
N ILE A 177 3.82 -8.37 18.70
CA ILE A 177 2.64 -8.63 19.54
C ILE A 177 2.14 -7.35 20.22
N ASP A 178 3.04 -6.52 20.74
CA ASP A 178 2.72 -5.32 21.49
C ASP A 178 3.37 -4.07 20.89
N TYR A 179 2.65 -3.45 19.96
CA TYR A 179 3.06 -2.21 19.31
C TYR A 179 3.25 -1.04 20.27
N ILE A 180 2.42 -0.93 21.29
CA ILE A 180 2.49 0.17 22.25
C ILE A 180 3.76 0.03 23.06
N ALA A 181 4.03 -1.16 23.58
CA ALA A 181 5.27 -1.45 24.30
C ALA A 181 6.50 -1.27 23.40
N PHE A 182 6.43 -1.67 22.15
CA PHE A 182 7.49 -1.48 21.15
C PHE A 182 7.82 0.00 20.92
N ASN A 183 6.80 0.84 20.68
CA ASN A 183 7.01 2.27 20.48
C ASN A 183 7.40 3.04 21.74
N GLN A 184 6.81 2.71 22.88
CA GLN A 184 7.12 3.38 24.15
C GLN A 184 8.56 3.15 24.62
N ASN A 185 9.13 2.01 24.27
CA ASN A 185 10.52 1.66 24.64
C ASN A 185 11.57 2.09 23.62
N ASN A 186 11.20 2.89 22.61
CA ASN A 186 12.08 3.36 21.52
C ASN A 186 12.80 2.23 20.75
N HIS A 187 12.36 0.98 20.90
CA HIS A 187 12.99 -0.15 20.21
C HIS A 187 12.74 -0.19 18.70
N SER A 188 11.76 0.60 18.20
CA SER A 188 11.52 0.77 16.76
C SER A 188 12.73 1.33 16.02
N ILE A 189 13.64 1.99 16.73
CA ILE A 189 14.83 2.62 16.18
C ILE A 189 15.88 1.60 15.76
N ASP A 190 15.87 0.42 16.36
CA ASP A 190 16.94 -0.57 16.18
C ASP A 190 16.62 -1.64 15.15
N TYR A 191 15.38 -1.72 14.67
CA TYR A 191 14.93 -2.81 13.83
C TYR A 191 14.52 -2.35 12.44
N LEU A 192 14.88 -3.16 11.44
CA LEU A 192 14.48 -2.95 10.05
C LEU A 192 13.07 -3.48 9.81
N HIS A 193 12.25 -2.68 9.16
CA HIS A 193 10.91 -3.07 8.72
C HIS A 193 10.55 -2.36 7.43
N PHE A 194 9.59 -2.90 6.71
CA PHE A 194 9.06 -2.23 5.52
C PHE A 194 8.17 -1.06 5.90
N VAL A 195 8.40 0.08 5.25
CA VAL A 195 7.52 1.26 5.35
C VAL A 195 6.19 0.98 4.65
N ASN A 196 6.26 0.33 3.49
CA ASN A 196 5.12 -0.03 2.66
C ASN A 196 5.24 -1.47 2.16
N ASN A 197 4.14 -2.03 1.67
CA ASN A 197 4.17 -3.31 0.98
C ASN A 197 5.08 -3.20 -0.26
N PRO A 198 6.11 -4.03 -0.40
CA PRO A 198 6.95 -4.07 -1.58
C PRO A 198 6.16 -4.29 -2.87
N ILE A 199 6.70 -3.80 -3.97
CA ILE A 199 6.07 -3.82 -5.28
C ILE A 199 6.86 -4.72 -6.23
N SER A 200 6.17 -5.62 -6.90
CA SER A 200 6.68 -6.35 -8.05
C SER A 200 6.83 -5.42 -9.24
N VAL A 201 8.04 -5.24 -9.71
CA VAL A 201 8.36 -4.43 -10.92
C VAL A 201 8.26 -5.29 -12.17
N THR A 202 8.78 -6.51 -12.05
CA THR A 202 8.65 -7.61 -13.02
C THR A 202 8.56 -8.92 -12.23
N ASP A 203 8.45 -10.06 -12.91
CA ASP A 203 8.42 -11.37 -12.27
C ASP A 203 9.56 -11.59 -11.28
N SER A 204 10.76 -11.16 -11.64
CA SER A 204 11.99 -11.42 -10.90
C SER A 204 12.61 -10.20 -10.21
N LEU A 205 11.98 -9.02 -10.33
CA LEU A 205 12.48 -7.80 -9.71
C LEU A 205 11.40 -7.17 -8.85
N TRP A 206 11.70 -7.04 -7.56
CA TRP A 206 10.85 -6.37 -6.59
C TRP A 206 11.59 -5.24 -5.92
N ILE A 207 10.86 -4.19 -5.57
CA ILE A 207 11.38 -3.01 -4.88
C ILE A 207 10.57 -2.76 -3.63
N GLY A 208 11.25 -2.39 -2.54
CA GLY A 208 10.64 -1.95 -1.30
C GLY A 208 11.43 -0.84 -0.63
N LEU A 209 10.78 -0.15 0.27
CA LEU A 209 11.39 0.81 1.17
C LEU A 209 11.40 0.21 2.56
N ILE A 210 12.57 0.09 3.17
CA ILE A 210 12.73 -0.32 4.56
C ILE A 210 13.37 0.80 5.38
N GLU A 211 13.08 0.81 6.66
CA GLU A 211 13.70 1.75 7.59
C GLU A 211 14.01 1.11 8.94
N ASP A 212 15.04 1.61 9.60
CA ASP A 212 15.18 1.63 11.04
C ASP A 212 14.89 3.06 11.51
N GLY A 213 14.63 3.35 12.73
CA GLY A 213 14.24 4.69 13.18
C GLY A 213 15.21 5.84 12.83
N HIS A 214 16.35 5.56 12.22
CA HIS A 214 17.39 6.53 11.85
C HIS A 214 17.63 6.61 10.35
N ASN A 215 17.43 5.51 9.63
CA ASN A 215 17.86 5.37 8.25
C ASN A 215 16.79 4.73 7.40
N GLN A 216 16.72 5.16 6.15
CA GLN A 216 15.88 4.56 5.12
C GLN A 216 16.74 3.93 4.04
N TYR A 217 16.26 2.84 3.47
CA TYR A 217 16.93 2.08 2.43
C TYR A 217 15.92 1.66 1.36
N THR A 218 16.28 1.87 0.09
CA THR A 218 15.61 1.14 -1.00
C THR A 218 16.20 -0.25 -1.06
N ILE A 219 15.36 -1.27 -1.02
CA ILE A 219 15.78 -2.64 -1.30
C ILE A 219 15.26 -3.09 -2.66
N ILE A 220 16.09 -3.86 -3.34
CA ILE A 220 15.76 -4.53 -4.59
C ILE A 220 16.03 -6.01 -4.39
N PHE A 221 15.07 -6.85 -4.68
CA PHE A 221 15.23 -8.28 -4.46
C PHE A 221 14.54 -9.12 -5.54
N ASN A 222 15.03 -10.33 -5.67
CA ASN A 222 14.45 -11.35 -6.54
C ASN A 222 13.90 -12.49 -5.66
N PRO A 223 12.59 -12.73 -5.63
CA PRO A 223 11.98 -13.71 -4.74
C PRO A 223 12.30 -15.16 -5.10
N PHE A 224 12.89 -15.42 -6.28
CA PHE A 224 13.19 -16.79 -6.75
C PHE A 224 14.60 -17.27 -6.49
N ASN A 225 15.56 -16.37 -6.24
CA ASN A 225 16.98 -16.73 -6.13
C ASN A 225 17.67 -16.17 -4.91
N ASN A 226 16.91 -15.60 -3.97
CA ASN A 226 17.38 -14.99 -2.72
C ASN A 226 18.41 -13.88 -2.90
N LYS A 227 18.50 -13.27 -4.09
CA LYS A 227 19.37 -12.11 -4.31
C LYS A 227 18.64 -10.87 -3.83
N CYS A 228 19.33 -10.13 -2.96
CA CYS A 228 18.84 -8.87 -2.42
C CYS A 228 19.99 -7.85 -2.42
N GLY A 229 19.66 -6.60 -2.75
CA GLY A 229 20.55 -5.46 -2.60
C GLY A 229 19.83 -4.34 -1.88
N ALA A 230 20.54 -3.61 -1.03
CA ALA A 230 20.00 -2.46 -0.32
C ALA A 230 20.86 -1.22 -0.57
N LYS A 231 20.23 -0.07 -0.77
CA LYS A 231 20.89 1.23 -0.90
C LYS A 231 20.39 2.17 0.18
N LYS A 232 21.25 2.58 1.08
CA LYS A 232 20.96 3.54 2.15
C LYS A 232 20.76 4.94 1.56
N PHE A 233 19.76 5.67 2.05
CA PHE A 233 19.60 7.08 1.74
C PHE A 233 20.56 7.92 2.55
N THR A 234 21.15 8.88 1.86
CA THR A 234 22.03 9.89 2.45
C THR A 234 21.68 11.25 1.84
N LYS A 235 22.17 12.34 2.42
CA LYS A 235 22.00 13.69 1.86
C LYS A 235 22.57 13.84 0.44
N THR A 236 23.42 12.90 0.00
CA THR A 236 24.01 12.87 -1.34
C THR A 236 23.26 11.95 -2.31
N SER A 237 22.17 11.32 -1.87
CA SER A 237 21.37 10.47 -2.73
C SER A 237 20.63 11.30 -3.78
N SER A 238 20.45 10.72 -4.95
CA SER A 238 19.59 11.28 -5.98
C SER A 238 18.11 11.08 -5.62
N ILE A 239 17.25 11.98 -6.10
CA ILE A 239 15.79 11.81 -5.99
C ILE A 239 15.33 10.51 -6.63
N TYR A 240 16.05 10.01 -7.64
CA TYR A 240 15.79 8.73 -8.29
C TYR A 240 16.25 7.52 -7.49
N ASP A 241 17.06 7.72 -6.44
CA ASP A 241 17.47 6.67 -5.52
C ASP A 241 16.41 6.43 -4.43
N ILE A 242 15.61 7.45 -4.15
CA ILE A 242 14.57 7.42 -3.12
C ILE A 242 13.27 7.02 -3.80
N ILE A 243 13.06 5.72 -3.91
CA ILE A 243 11.86 5.18 -4.52
C ILE A 243 10.91 4.74 -3.42
N GLU A 244 9.86 5.53 -3.19
CA GLU A 244 8.69 5.12 -2.42
C GLU A 244 7.60 4.67 -3.41
N PRO A 245 7.61 3.40 -3.82
CA PRO A 245 6.74 2.94 -4.87
C PRO A 245 5.31 2.81 -4.35
N ILE A 246 4.36 3.43 -5.06
CA ILE A 246 2.93 3.32 -4.75
C ILE A 246 2.18 2.42 -5.73
N PHE A 247 2.73 2.23 -6.92
CA PHE A 247 2.13 1.40 -7.97
C PHE A 247 3.20 0.83 -8.90
N SER A 248 2.90 -0.34 -9.50
CA SER A 248 3.63 -0.93 -10.62
C SER A 248 2.66 -1.59 -11.59
N ASP A 249 3.00 -1.57 -12.87
CA ASP A 249 2.30 -2.33 -13.91
C ASP A 249 2.78 -3.78 -14.05
N ASN A 250 3.73 -4.21 -13.22
CA ASN A 250 4.44 -5.49 -13.30
C ASN A 250 5.18 -5.73 -14.64
N LYS A 251 5.38 -4.67 -15.43
CA LYS A 251 6.04 -4.69 -16.75
C LYS A 251 7.22 -3.74 -16.83
N GLY A 252 7.71 -3.30 -15.68
CA GLY A 252 8.86 -2.41 -15.56
C GLY A 252 8.51 -0.95 -15.30
N THR A 253 7.24 -0.57 -15.21
CA THR A 253 6.84 0.79 -14.83
C THR A 253 6.56 0.85 -13.34
N ILE A 254 7.12 1.85 -12.65
CA ILE A 254 6.85 2.17 -11.24
C ILE A 254 6.35 3.61 -11.15
N VAL A 255 5.36 3.83 -10.32
CA VAL A 255 4.93 5.16 -9.91
C VAL A 255 5.31 5.37 -8.45
N SER A 256 5.98 6.49 -8.19
CA SER A 256 6.39 6.94 -6.87
C SER A 256 5.83 8.34 -6.59
N VAL A 257 5.72 8.71 -5.32
CA VAL A 257 5.30 10.06 -4.92
C VAL A 257 6.53 10.87 -4.53
N ILE A 258 6.59 12.09 -5.03
CA ILE A 258 7.53 13.11 -4.58
C ILE A 258 6.76 14.13 -3.75
N SER A 259 7.28 14.46 -2.58
CA SER A 259 6.77 15.49 -1.70
C SER A 259 7.87 16.51 -1.38
N GLN A 260 7.48 17.66 -0.81
CA GLN A 260 8.42 18.69 -0.36
C GLN A 260 9.43 18.18 0.68
N GLU A 261 9.08 17.14 1.43
CA GLU A 261 9.97 16.54 2.42
C GLU A 261 11.29 16.01 1.84
N LEU A 262 11.31 15.69 0.54
CA LEU A 262 12.51 15.25 -0.16
C LEU A 262 13.53 16.38 -0.39
N LYS A 263 13.13 17.66 -0.25
CA LYS A 263 14.02 18.81 -0.44
C LYS A 263 15.33 18.70 0.36
N ASN A 264 15.22 18.25 1.60
CA ASN A 264 16.38 18.13 2.48
C ASN A 264 17.05 16.74 2.46
N LYS A 265 16.48 15.81 1.67
CA LYS A 265 16.93 14.41 1.61
C LYS A 265 17.69 14.07 0.33
N CYS A 266 17.60 14.91 -0.72
CA CYS A 266 18.18 14.64 -2.03
C CYS A 266 19.10 15.78 -2.46
N LYS A 267 20.22 15.41 -3.11
CA LYS A 267 21.21 16.38 -3.63
C LYS A 267 20.74 17.13 -4.88
N ASP A 268 19.84 16.53 -5.64
CA ASP A 268 19.40 16.98 -6.96
C ASP A 268 17.95 17.50 -6.96
N TYR A 269 17.40 17.81 -5.78
CA TYR A 269 16.07 18.38 -5.68
C TYR A 269 15.97 19.72 -6.46
N GLU A 270 16.96 20.57 -6.35
CA GLU A 270 17.02 21.87 -7.03
C GLU A 270 17.28 21.76 -8.55
N LEU A 271 17.56 20.53 -9.04
CA LEU A 271 17.67 20.27 -10.49
C LEU A 271 16.34 19.87 -11.12
N LEU A 272 15.29 19.71 -10.32
CA LEU A 272 13.93 19.51 -10.85
C LEU A 272 13.47 20.73 -11.63
N PRO A 273 12.62 20.56 -12.65
CA PRO A 273 12.00 21.71 -13.34
C PRO A 273 11.29 22.66 -12.37
N ASP A 274 11.40 23.96 -12.61
CA ASP A 274 10.78 24.99 -11.76
C ASP A 274 9.28 24.76 -11.55
N THR A 275 8.58 24.24 -12.56
CA THR A 275 7.16 23.91 -12.46
C THR A 275 6.89 22.84 -11.41
N ILE A 276 7.80 21.86 -11.27
CA ILE A 276 7.71 20.82 -10.25
C ILE A 276 8.08 21.40 -8.88
N ILE A 277 9.17 22.15 -8.79
CA ILE A 277 9.60 22.80 -7.54
C ILE A 277 8.49 23.71 -7.00
N ASN A 278 7.89 24.53 -7.84
CA ASN A 278 6.79 25.41 -7.46
C ASN A 278 5.57 24.60 -6.96
N ALA A 279 5.18 23.56 -7.68
CA ALA A 279 4.08 22.69 -7.26
C ALA A 279 4.35 22.04 -5.89
N LEU A 280 5.57 21.58 -5.63
CA LEU A 280 5.98 21.01 -4.34
C LEU A 280 6.01 22.05 -3.22
N ASN A 281 6.47 23.28 -3.51
CA ASN A 281 6.49 24.40 -2.56
C ASN A 281 5.06 24.85 -2.17
N ASP A 282 4.11 24.72 -3.09
CA ASP A 282 2.67 24.95 -2.85
C ASP A 282 2.00 23.82 -2.07
N GLY A 283 2.77 22.84 -1.60
CA GLY A 283 2.27 21.69 -0.83
C GLY A 283 1.67 20.57 -1.67
N ASN A 284 1.79 20.65 -3.00
CA ASN A 284 1.32 19.58 -3.87
C ASN A 284 2.25 18.37 -3.81
N ARG A 285 1.73 17.22 -4.22
CA ARG A 285 2.51 16.00 -4.46
C ARG A 285 2.64 15.77 -5.95
N VAL A 286 3.80 15.29 -6.37
CA VAL A 286 4.10 15.00 -7.77
C VAL A 286 4.29 13.50 -7.94
N LEU A 287 3.70 12.94 -8.99
CA LEU A 287 3.91 11.54 -9.35
C LEU A 287 5.14 11.43 -10.25
N LEU A 288 6.10 10.63 -9.83
CA LEU A 288 7.25 10.26 -10.62
C LEU A 288 7.00 8.90 -11.26
N ILE A 289 7.00 8.86 -12.59
CA ILE A 289 6.81 7.63 -13.35
C ILE A 289 8.17 7.19 -13.87
N ASN A 290 8.68 6.10 -13.33
CA ASN A 290 9.94 5.48 -13.74
C ASN A 290 9.69 4.24 -14.58
N LYS A 291 10.40 4.11 -15.69
CA LYS A 291 10.38 2.92 -16.52
C LYS A 291 11.75 2.26 -16.49
N PHE A 292 11.79 1.04 -15.98
CA PHE A 292 13.01 0.23 -15.96
C PHE A 292 13.22 -0.41 -17.31
N HIS A 293 14.42 -0.22 -17.88
CA HIS A 293 14.86 -0.89 -19.09
C HIS A 293 15.87 -1.98 -18.69
N PHE A 294 15.51 -3.21 -18.99
CA PHE A 294 16.40 -4.35 -18.72
C PHE A 294 17.21 -4.64 -19.98
N TYR A 295 18.50 -4.38 -19.91
CA TYR A 295 19.40 -4.84 -20.94
C TYR A 295 19.68 -6.33 -20.70
N ARG A 296 19.34 -7.18 -21.66
CA ARG A 296 19.81 -8.57 -21.67
C ARG A 296 21.25 -8.52 -22.12
N ASN A 297 22.17 -8.81 -21.20
CA ASN A 297 23.58 -9.11 -21.53
C ASN A 297 23.65 -10.55 -22.03
#